data_7108e3fe0e4d9ef1b139602c3a56255f
#
_entry.id   7108e3fe0e4d9ef1b139602c3a56255f
#
_cell.length_a   1.000
_cell.length_b   1.000
_cell.length_c   1.000
_cell.angle_alpha   90.00
_cell.angle_beta   90.00
_cell.angle_gamma   90.00
#
_symmetry.space_group_name_H-M   'P 1'
#
loop_
_entity.id
_entity.type
_entity.pdbx_description
1 polymer ?
#
loop_
_entity_poly.entity_id
_entity_poly.type
_entity_poly.pdbx_seq_one_letter_code
_entity_poly.pdbx_strand_id
1 'polypeptide(L)'
;MREPALAVVTEEHVYAALYEVYDPELGVNVVDLGLVYDVTVRGSRVEVTMTMTTPGCPMHEAITEGARTAVGLLPGVEEARINVVWFPPWDPSLMSEAARKELWR
;
A
#
# COMPACT_ATOMS: atom_id res chain seq x y z
N MET A 1 19.14 -9.18 -25.09
CA MET A 1 18.53 -8.82 -24.50
C MET A 1 18.49 -8.67 -23.45
N ARG A 2 18.24 -8.50 -23.31
CA ARG A 2 18.04 -8.25 -22.31
C ARG A 2 17.22 -8.44 -21.58
N GLU A 3 17.01 -8.63 -21.14
CA GLU A 3 16.24 -8.69 -20.44
C GLU A 3 15.87 -8.54 -19.61
N PRO A 4 15.67 -9.10 -19.58
CA PRO A 4 14.82 -9.06 -18.76
C PRO A 4 14.94 -8.71 -17.53
N ALA A 5 15.75 -8.82 -17.38
CA ALA A 5 15.87 -8.25 -16.32
C ALA A 5 14.92 -7.29 -16.08
N LEU A 6 14.26 -7.30 -16.82
CA LEU A 6 13.31 -6.60 -16.74
C LEU A 6 12.59 -6.69 -15.56
N ALA A 7 12.76 -7.63 -14.81
CA ALA A 7 11.99 -7.81 -13.64
C ALA A 7 12.65 -7.17 -12.45
N VAL A 8 13.00 -5.93 -12.54
CA VAL A 8 13.53 -5.16 -11.43
C VAL A 8 12.41 -4.33 -10.85
N VAL A 9 12.02 -4.65 -9.62
CA VAL A 9 10.96 -3.95 -8.94
C VAL A 9 11.56 -2.75 -8.21
N THR A 10 10.90 -1.61 -8.29
CA THR A 10 11.31 -0.40 -7.58
C THR A 10 10.22 0.03 -6.61
N GLU A 11 10.57 0.94 -5.71
CA GLU A 11 9.58 1.49 -4.80
C GLU A 11 8.45 2.16 -5.56
N GLU A 12 8.78 2.82 -6.66
CA GLU A 12 7.75 3.46 -7.47
C GLU A 12 6.74 2.46 -8.00
N HIS A 13 7.22 1.29 -8.42
CA HIS A 13 6.32 0.25 -8.89
C HIS A 13 5.39 -0.21 -7.78
N VAL A 14 5.93 -0.32 -6.57
CA VAL A 14 5.14 -0.77 -5.44
C VAL A 14 4.08 0.26 -5.08
N TYR A 15 4.45 1.54 -5.04
CA TYR A 15 3.47 2.58 -4.75
C TYR A 15 2.40 2.63 -5.84
N ALA A 16 2.79 2.46 -7.10
CA ALA A 16 1.81 2.46 -8.18
C ALA A 16 0.79 1.34 -7.99
N ALA A 17 1.25 0.16 -7.56
CA ALA A 17 0.34 -0.94 -7.29
C ALA A 17 -0.58 -0.62 -6.11
N LEU A 18 -0.03 0.01 -5.08
CA LEU A 18 -0.83 0.34 -3.88
C LEU A 18 -1.87 1.42 -4.15
N TYR A 19 -1.66 2.26 -5.16
CA TYR A 19 -2.68 3.23 -5.53
C TYR A 19 -3.96 2.57 -6.04
N GLU A 20 -3.87 1.29 -6.42
CA GLU A 20 -5.04 0.55 -6.88
C GLU A 20 -5.77 -0.16 -5.74
N VAL A 21 -5.26 -0.05 -4.52
CA VAL A 21 -5.86 -0.69 -3.35
C VAL A 21 -6.68 0.35 -2.60
N TYR A 22 -7.98 0.12 -2.49
CA TYR A 22 -8.90 1.10 -1.93
C TYR A 22 -9.45 0.64 -0.60
N ASP A 23 -9.63 1.59 0.31
CA ASP A 23 -10.39 1.35 1.52
C ASP A 23 -11.86 1.27 1.09
N PRO A 24 -12.53 0.12 1.28
CA PRO A 24 -13.90 -0.01 0.78
C PRO A 24 -14.91 0.87 1.51
N GLU A 25 -14.60 1.32 2.70
CA GLU A 25 -15.51 2.20 3.43
C GLU A 25 -15.37 3.64 3.00
N LEU A 26 -14.16 4.07 2.69
CA LEU A 26 -13.92 5.47 2.34
C LEU A 26 -13.85 5.72 0.84
N GLY A 27 -13.60 4.68 0.06
CA GLY A 27 -13.52 4.82 -1.40
C GLY A 27 -12.28 5.55 -1.87
N VAL A 28 -11.26 5.61 -1.03
CA VAL A 28 -10.00 6.29 -1.35
C VAL A 28 -8.88 5.28 -1.22
N ASN A 29 -7.85 5.39 -2.07
CA ASN A 29 -6.76 4.43 -2.07
C ASN A 29 -5.88 4.61 -0.84
N VAL A 30 -5.19 3.52 -0.48
CA VAL A 30 -4.44 3.48 0.78
C VAL A 30 -3.25 4.42 0.81
N VAL A 31 -2.68 4.76 -0.36
CA VAL A 31 -1.55 5.68 -0.40
C VAL A 31 -2.01 7.10 -0.08
N ASP A 32 -3.07 7.54 -0.76
CA ASP A 32 -3.60 8.88 -0.52
C ASP A 32 -4.18 9.04 0.88
N LEU A 33 -4.66 7.94 1.46
CA LEU A 33 -5.15 7.98 2.84
C LEU A 33 -4.01 8.13 3.85
N GLY A 34 -2.77 7.92 3.42
CA GLY A 34 -1.64 8.01 4.34
C GLY A 34 -1.45 6.76 5.17
N LEU A 35 -1.95 5.63 4.68
CA LEU A 35 -1.83 4.38 5.43
C LEU A 35 -0.51 3.66 5.18
N VAL A 36 0.21 3.99 4.11
CA VAL A 36 1.47 3.34 3.79
C VAL A 36 2.59 4.13 4.43
N TYR A 37 3.29 3.51 5.38
CA TYR A 37 4.35 4.18 6.11
C TYR A 37 5.73 3.94 5.52
N ASP A 38 5.96 2.77 4.94
CA ASP A 38 7.27 2.47 4.41
C ASP A 38 7.18 1.35 3.38
N VAL A 39 8.07 1.38 2.40
CA VAL A 39 8.19 0.33 1.39
C VAL A 39 9.66 -0.01 1.28
N THR A 40 9.98 -1.30 1.46
CA THR A 40 11.34 -1.80 1.32
C THR A 40 11.36 -2.82 0.20
N VAL A 41 12.26 -2.65 -0.75
CA VAL A 41 12.44 -3.58 -1.85
C VAL A 41 13.82 -4.19 -1.76
N ARG A 42 13.89 -5.53 -1.71
CA ARG A 42 15.15 -6.25 -1.65
C ARG A 42 15.11 -7.35 -2.69
N GLY A 43 15.61 -7.04 -3.90
CA GLY A 43 15.57 -7.98 -4.99
C GLY A 43 14.14 -8.29 -5.37
N SER A 44 13.74 -9.54 -5.20
CA SER A 44 12.38 -9.97 -5.54
C SER A 44 11.44 -9.95 -4.33
N ARG A 45 11.93 -9.47 -3.18
CA ARG A 45 11.11 -9.39 -1.98
C ARG A 45 10.68 -7.97 -1.73
N VAL A 46 9.41 -7.79 -1.42
CA VAL A 46 8.87 -6.46 -1.13
C VAL A 46 8.20 -6.51 0.23
N GLU A 47 8.50 -5.52 1.06
CA GLU A 47 7.89 -5.42 2.36
C GLU A 47 7.24 -4.06 2.47
N VAL A 48 5.95 -4.04 2.80
CA VAL A 48 5.19 -2.80 2.94
C VAL A 48 4.74 -2.70 4.40
N THR A 49 5.05 -1.57 5.02
CA THR A 49 4.61 -1.30 6.38
C THR A 49 3.47 -0.30 6.29
N MET A 50 2.32 -0.66 6.83
CA MET A 50 1.16 0.20 6.74
C MET A 50 0.35 0.13 8.02
N THR A 51 -0.61 1.03 8.14
CA THR A 51 -1.50 1.07 9.28
C THR A 51 -2.94 1.14 8.78
N MET A 52 -3.88 1.18 9.72
CA MET A 52 -5.30 1.30 9.42
C MET A 52 -5.83 2.55 10.08
N THR A 53 -6.99 3.03 9.62
CA THR A 53 -7.55 4.26 10.15
C THR A 53 -8.01 4.11 11.60
N THR A 54 -8.46 2.90 11.97
CA THR A 54 -8.82 2.63 13.36
C THR A 54 -8.40 1.21 13.72
N PRO A 55 -7.96 0.99 14.97
CA PRO A 55 -7.69 -0.37 15.43
C PRO A 55 -8.98 -1.18 15.40
N GLY A 56 -8.86 -2.44 15.01
CA GLY A 56 -10.02 -3.30 14.95
C GLY A 56 -10.93 -3.08 13.76
N CYS A 57 -10.44 -2.33 12.76
CA CYS A 57 -11.20 -2.09 11.54
C CYS A 57 -11.63 -3.41 10.92
N PRO A 58 -12.93 -3.61 10.64
CA PRO A 58 -13.38 -4.88 10.06
C PRO A 58 -12.86 -5.13 8.67
N MET A 59 -12.41 -4.08 7.98
CA MET A 59 -11.84 -4.21 6.64
C MET A 59 -10.35 -4.46 6.66
N HIS A 60 -9.77 -4.65 7.84
CA HIS A 60 -8.33 -4.81 8.02
C HIS A 60 -7.77 -5.91 7.12
N GLU A 61 -8.39 -7.08 7.17
CA GLU A 61 -7.89 -8.20 6.37
C GLU A 61 -8.10 -7.98 4.89
N ALA A 62 -9.23 -7.39 4.51
CA ALA A 62 -9.49 -7.14 3.09
C ALA A 62 -8.46 -6.18 2.51
N ILE A 63 -8.13 -5.13 3.25
CA ILE A 63 -7.14 -4.15 2.79
C ILE A 63 -5.76 -4.78 2.71
N THR A 64 -5.41 -5.56 3.73
CA THR A 64 -4.10 -6.22 3.77
C THR A 64 -3.95 -7.21 2.62
N GLU A 65 -4.97 -8.01 2.37
CA GLU A 65 -4.92 -8.98 1.28
C GLU A 65 -4.90 -8.28 -0.07
N GLY A 66 -5.65 -7.19 -0.21
CA GLY A 66 -5.64 -6.42 -1.43
C GLY A 66 -4.26 -5.87 -1.72
N ALA A 67 -3.60 -5.35 -0.69
CA ALA A 67 -2.26 -4.81 -0.84
C ALA A 67 -1.27 -5.91 -1.20
N ARG A 68 -1.35 -7.07 -0.53
CA ARG A 68 -0.45 -8.17 -0.82
C ARG A 68 -0.63 -8.66 -2.23
N THR A 69 -1.88 -8.79 -2.67
CA THR A 69 -2.17 -9.26 -4.02
C THR A 69 -1.65 -8.28 -5.07
N ALA A 70 -1.93 -6.99 -4.87
CA ALA A 70 -1.52 -5.98 -5.84
C ALA A 70 0.00 -5.95 -5.99
N VAL A 71 0.73 -5.98 -4.87
CA VAL A 71 2.18 -5.95 -4.92
C VAL A 71 2.72 -7.26 -5.47
N GLY A 72 2.12 -8.37 -5.07
CA GLY A 72 2.59 -9.68 -5.51
C GLY A 72 2.42 -9.93 -7.00
N LEU A 73 1.53 -9.19 -7.66
CA LEU A 73 1.33 -9.34 -9.10
C LEU A 73 2.33 -8.54 -9.92
N LEU A 74 3.13 -7.71 -9.28
CA LEU A 74 4.14 -6.94 -10.02
C LEU A 74 5.20 -7.87 -10.58
N PRO A 75 5.62 -7.64 -11.84
CA PRO A 75 6.69 -8.45 -12.40
C PRO A 75 7.95 -8.32 -11.54
N GLY A 76 8.57 -9.45 -11.25
CA GLY A 76 9.79 -9.48 -10.46
C GLY A 76 9.59 -9.66 -8.98
N VAL A 77 8.34 -9.66 -8.50
CA VAL A 77 8.08 -9.87 -7.07
C VAL A 77 7.80 -11.35 -6.84
N GLU A 78 8.60 -11.97 -5.99
CA GLU A 78 8.39 -13.36 -5.61
C GLU A 78 7.77 -13.46 -4.22
N GLU A 79 7.99 -12.44 -3.39
CA GLU A 79 7.41 -12.43 -2.06
C GLU A 79 6.97 -11.02 -1.72
N ALA A 80 5.70 -10.89 -1.33
CA ALA A 80 5.16 -9.61 -0.87
C ALA A 80 4.71 -9.80 0.57
N ARG A 81 5.24 -8.98 1.46
CA ARG A 81 4.90 -9.03 2.87
C ARG A 81 4.30 -7.71 3.29
N ILE A 82 3.14 -7.78 3.92
CA ILE A 82 2.46 -6.59 4.42
C ILE A 82 2.49 -6.64 5.93
N ASN A 83 3.14 -5.63 6.53
CA ASN A 83 3.22 -5.51 7.99
C ASN A 83 2.29 -4.41 8.43
N VAL A 84 1.35 -4.73 9.30
CA VAL A 84 0.43 -3.73 9.84
C VAL A 84 0.96 -3.29 11.20
N VAL A 85 1.14 -1.99 11.36
CA VAL A 85 1.61 -1.42 12.62
C VAL A 85 0.55 -0.43 13.11
N TRP A 86 0.52 -0.23 14.42
CA TRP A 86 -0.48 0.65 15.03
C TRP A 86 0.15 1.90 15.61
N PHE A 87 1.46 2.03 15.45
CA PHE A 87 2.19 3.18 15.95
C PHE A 87 3.23 3.60 14.93
N PRO A 88 3.33 4.88 14.59
CA PRO A 88 2.45 5.96 15.09
C PRO A 88 1.02 5.75 14.62
N PRO A 89 0.04 6.18 15.41
CA PRO A 89 -1.35 6.02 14.99
C PRO A 89 -1.66 6.88 13.79
N TRP A 90 -2.58 6.39 12.95
CA TRP A 90 -2.98 7.16 11.78
C TRP A 90 -3.72 8.43 12.22
N ASP A 91 -3.51 9.48 11.45
CA ASP A 91 -4.09 10.78 11.71
C ASP A 91 -4.55 11.35 10.36
N PRO A 92 -5.71 12.02 10.30
CA PRO A 92 -6.16 12.60 9.03
C PRO A 92 -5.17 13.55 8.38
N SER A 93 -4.24 14.13 9.15
CA SER A 93 -3.22 14.99 8.56
C SER A 93 -2.27 14.24 7.64
N LEU A 94 -2.28 12.90 7.69
CA LEU A 94 -1.44 12.08 6.82
C LEU A 94 -2.05 11.90 5.44
N MET A 95 -3.32 12.27 5.25
CA MET A 95 -3.95 12.15 3.96
C MET A 95 -3.37 13.15 2.96
N SER A 96 -3.32 12.73 1.69
CA SER A 96 -2.94 13.64 0.62
C SER A 96 -4.05 14.68 0.43
N GLU A 97 -3.71 15.73 -0.31
CA GLU A 97 -4.71 16.75 -0.61
C GLU A 97 -5.85 16.16 -1.43
N ALA A 98 -5.52 15.25 -2.34
CA ALA A 98 -6.53 14.60 -3.16
C ALA A 98 -7.53 13.83 -2.29
N ALA A 99 -7.03 13.11 -1.28
CA ALA A 99 -7.90 12.36 -0.40
C ALA A 99 -8.79 13.28 0.43
N ARG A 100 -8.23 14.39 0.90
CA ARG A 100 -9.01 15.35 1.68
C ARG A 100 -10.14 15.93 0.86
N LYS A 101 -9.86 16.25 -0.39
CA LYS A 101 -10.90 16.80 -1.26
C LYS A 101 -12.00 15.79 -1.53
N GLU A 102 -11.62 14.51 -1.66
CA GLU A 102 -12.58 13.47 -1.92
C GLU A 102 -13.52 13.27 -0.74
N LEU A 103 -12.99 13.32 0.48
CA LEU A 103 -13.76 13.01 1.68
C LEU A 103 -14.44 14.22 2.30
N TRP A 104 -13.88 15.40 2.09
CA TRP A 104 -14.41 16.59 2.76
C TRP A 104 -14.83 17.68 1.79
N ARG A 105 -15.39 17.34 0.66
CA ARG A 105 -15.88 18.38 -0.22
C ARG A 105 -17.27 18.87 0.20
#